data_89c3964e6f94906b04906742ecdd0ece
#
_entry.id   89c3964e6f94906b04906742ecdd0ece
#
_cell.length_a   1.000
_cell.length_b   1.000
_cell.length_c   1.000
_cell.angle_alpha   90.00
_cell.angle_beta   90.00
_cell.angle_gamma   90.00
#
_symmetry.space_group_name_H-M   'P 1'
#
loop_
_entity.id
_entity.type
_entity.pdbx_description
1 polymer ?
#
loop_
_entity_poly.entity_id
_entity_poly.type
_entity_poly.pdbx_seq_one_letter_code
_entity_poly.pdbx_strand_id
1 'polypeptide(L)'
;MLPFEKAQPVYVGARAIGVGNAFTAIADDATACFWNPAGLIQCQGVRIFGMNKFFGRSEYGFDPKGISYSYRQTSFAWGNKIALGTRSQDPDYSYYAVARQFGSYLAFGGSLKFQRRHPSRYYQVFGYNPSFDLAVLVKLSPNWKIGLLWQNEDLRLGIDRQTIGLAYQITLKRPNSDLVVSLDLEQDHSINGKSNTKARMGFELPVSRFLQLRGGNSDGSWTTGVGLKCQFSSIIARVDYAWIGDTRTYRSHFISSEIAF
;
A
#
# COMPACT_ATOMS: atom_id res chain seq x y z
N MET A 1 -23.45 11.36 -21.44
CA MET A 1 -22.16 10.63 -21.27
C MET A 1 -21.47 11.29 -20.08
N LEU A 2 -21.58 10.69 -18.89
CA LEU A 2 -20.94 11.23 -17.68
C LEU A 2 -19.42 11.09 -17.87
N PRO A 3 -18.62 12.09 -17.50
CA PRO A 3 -17.18 11.96 -17.57
C PRO A 3 -16.76 10.82 -16.63
N PHE A 4 -16.00 9.85 -17.16
CA PHE A 4 -15.35 8.83 -16.35
C PHE A 4 -14.54 9.55 -15.26
N GLU A 5 -15.03 9.52 -14.02
CA GLU A 5 -14.24 9.97 -12.89
C GLU A 5 -12.99 9.09 -12.82
N LYS A 6 -11.84 9.75 -12.80
CA LYS A 6 -10.54 9.09 -12.69
C LYS A 6 -10.56 8.14 -11.49
N ALA A 7 -10.21 6.88 -11.71
CA ALA A 7 -10.05 5.92 -10.62
C ALA A 7 -9.18 6.56 -9.52
N GLN A 8 -9.74 6.67 -8.33
CA GLN A 8 -9.03 7.26 -7.19
C GLN A 8 -7.90 6.32 -6.78
N PRO A 9 -6.72 6.85 -6.43
CA PRO A 9 -5.63 6.00 -5.97
C PRO A 9 -6.03 5.20 -4.74
N VAL A 10 -5.52 3.98 -4.65
CA VAL A 10 -5.74 3.10 -3.51
C VAL A 10 -5.02 3.66 -2.30
N TYR A 11 -5.76 4.23 -1.37
CA TYR A 11 -5.20 4.69 -0.11
C TYR A 11 -5.33 3.56 0.93
N VAL A 12 -4.33 2.69 1.05
CA VAL A 12 -4.29 1.63 2.06
C VAL A 12 -3.06 1.77 2.94
N GLY A 13 -3.28 1.92 4.26
CA GLY A 13 -2.23 2.13 5.24
C GLY A 13 -1.86 3.60 5.40
N ALA A 14 -2.06 4.15 6.60
CA ALA A 14 -1.69 5.52 6.90
C ALA A 14 -0.18 5.77 6.73
N ARG A 15 0.66 4.75 6.93
CA ARG A 15 2.09 4.85 6.66
C ARG A 15 2.39 5.14 5.19
N ALA A 16 1.78 4.39 4.27
CA ALA A 16 1.96 4.58 2.83
C ALA A 16 1.43 5.94 2.37
N ILE A 17 0.26 6.36 2.89
CA ILE A 17 -0.30 7.68 2.64
C ILE A 17 0.66 8.78 3.12
N GLY A 18 1.22 8.64 4.32
CA GLY A 18 2.14 9.62 4.90
C GLY A 18 3.39 9.85 4.06
N VAL A 19 3.88 8.84 3.33
CA VAL A 19 5.01 8.96 2.38
C VAL A 19 4.55 9.26 0.95
N GLY A 20 3.43 9.94 0.78
CA GLY A 20 2.96 10.35 -0.54
C GLY A 20 2.48 9.21 -1.43
N ASN A 21 2.14 8.06 -0.89
CA ASN A 21 1.84 6.83 -1.63
C ASN A 21 3.00 6.32 -2.52
N ALA A 22 4.23 6.78 -2.28
CA ALA A 22 5.44 6.27 -2.93
C ALA A 22 5.94 5.04 -2.16
N PHE A 23 5.24 3.91 -2.28
CA PHE A 23 5.44 2.76 -1.41
C PHE A 23 5.81 1.46 -2.15
N THR A 24 5.85 1.47 -3.48
CA THR A 24 6.09 0.28 -4.32
C THR A 24 7.45 -0.38 -4.06
N ALA A 25 8.50 0.41 -3.81
CA ALA A 25 9.83 -0.12 -3.48
C ALA A 25 10.04 -0.33 -1.97
N ILE A 26 9.23 0.30 -1.12
CA ILE A 26 9.27 0.12 0.34
C ILE A 26 8.53 -1.17 0.71
N ALA A 27 7.22 -1.21 0.59
CA ALA A 27 6.27 -2.32 0.77
C ALA A 27 6.73 -3.39 1.77
N ASP A 28 7.07 -2.97 3.01
CA ASP A 28 7.69 -3.80 4.05
C ASP A 28 6.81 -3.95 5.30
N ASP A 29 5.49 -3.82 5.13
CA ASP A 29 4.48 -4.03 6.15
C ASP A 29 3.29 -4.86 5.65
N ALA A 30 2.31 -5.13 6.51
CA ALA A 30 1.17 -5.98 6.16
C ALA A 30 0.31 -5.43 5.01
N THR A 31 0.47 -4.15 4.63
CA THR A 31 -0.22 -3.54 3.50
C THR A 31 0.46 -3.83 2.15
N ALA A 32 1.60 -4.51 2.15
CA ALA A 32 2.38 -4.81 0.94
C ALA A 32 1.57 -5.52 -0.16
N CYS A 33 0.58 -6.34 0.21
CA CYS A 33 -0.29 -7.02 -0.76
C CYS A 33 -1.06 -6.05 -1.68
N PHE A 34 -1.22 -4.78 -1.30
CA PHE A 34 -1.89 -3.75 -2.09
C PHE A 34 -0.92 -2.89 -2.90
N TRP A 35 0.34 -2.76 -2.44
CA TRP A 35 1.32 -1.85 -3.02
C TRP A 35 2.35 -2.55 -3.91
N ASN A 36 2.88 -3.65 -3.44
CA ASN A 36 3.81 -4.52 -4.16
C ASN A 36 3.85 -5.87 -3.45
N PRO A 37 3.12 -6.88 -3.91
CA PRO A 37 3.08 -8.18 -3.25
C PRO A 37 4.46 -8.85 -3.11
N ALA A 38 5.44 -8.55 -3.97
CA ALA A 38 6.82 -9.04 -3.79
C ALA A 38 7.46 -8.53 -2.49
N GLY A 39 6.99 -7.38 -1.98
CA GLY A 39 7.46 -6.81 -0.71
C GLY A 39 7.07 -7.60 0.53
N LEU A 40 6.08 -8.48 0.45
CA LEU A 40 5.65 -9.33 1.56
C LEU A 40 6.78 -10.15 2.16
N ILE A 41 7.79 -10.52 1.39
CA ILE A 41 8.96 -11.27 1.89
C ILE A 41 9.77 -10.49 2.94
N GLN A 42 9.59 -9.20 3.04
CA GLN A 42 10.21 -8.34 4.05
C GLN A 42 9.48 -8.39 5.40
N CYS A 43 8.25 -8.95 5.42
CA CYS A 43 7.35 -9.01 6.56
C CYS A 43 7.45 -10.36 7.26
N GLN A 44 8.52 -10.61 8.02
CA GLN A 44 8.68 -11.89 8.72
C GLN A 44 7.60 -12.10 9.80
N GLY A 45 7.19 -13.37 10.00
CA GLY A 45 6.17 -13.77 10.97
C GLY A 45 4.74 -13.52 10.52
N VAL A 46 3.84 -13.40 11.47
CA VAL A 46 2.42 -13.05 11.26
C VAL A 46 2.24 -11.56 11.48
N ARG A 47 1.53 -10.89 10.58
CA ARG A 47 1.17 -9.48 10.74
C ARG A 47 -0.31 -9.29 10.45
N ILE A 48 -0.96 -8.49 11.27
CA ILE A 48 -2.37 -8.13 11.14
C ILE A 48 -2.46 -6.62 11.09
N PHE A 49 -3.22 -6.08 10.14
CA PHE A 49 -3.44 -4.65 10.06
C PHE A 49 -4.91 -4.30 9.91
N GLY A 50 -5.25 -3.10 10.31
CA GLY A 50 -6.54 -2.46 10.07
C GLY A 50 -6.38 -0.96 9.93
N MET A 51 -7.27 -0.34 9.16
CA MET A 51 -7.26 1.09 8.89
C MET A 51 -8.66 1.69 9.02
N ASN A 52 -8.73 2.96 9.34
CA ASN A 52 -9.97 3.74 9.32
C ASN A 52 -9.69 5.16 8.78
N LYS A 53 -10.70 5.77 8.19
CA LYS A 53 -10.71 7.19 7.84
C LYS A 53 -11.31 7.97 9.00
N PHE A 54 -10.55 8.93 9.52
CA PHE A 54 -11.00 9.81 10.60
C PHE A 54 -11.79 11.00 10.02
N PHE A 55 -12.84 11.43 10.72
CA PHE A 55 -13.72 12.53 10.28
C PHE A 55 -14.43 12.30 8.93
N GLY A 56 -14.90 11.10 8.67
CA GLY A 56 -15.82 10.78 7.59
C GLY A 56 -16.87 9.80 8.11
N ARG A 57 -18.05 9.74 7.49
CA ARG A 57 -18.98 8.65 7.77
C ARG A 57 -18.35 7.35 7.25
N SER A 58 -17.66 6.64 8.14
CA SER A 58 -17.31 5.24 7.93
C SER A 58 -18.49 4.42 8.39
N GLU A 59 -19.20 3.81 7.48
CA GLU A 59 -20.32 2.91 7.82
C GLU A 59 -19.81 1.56 8.36
N TYR A 60 -18.52 1.28 8.24
CA TYR A 60 -17.94 -0.04 8.47
C TYR A 60 -16.59 0.06 9.19
N GLY A 61 -16.56 -0.03 10.46
CA GLY A 61 -15.43 -0.22 11.36
C GLY A 61 -14.00 -0.12 10.78
N PHE A 62 -13.18 -1.15 10.95
CA PHE A 62 -11.81 -1.19 10.44
C PHE A 62 -11.78 -1.74 9.00
N ASP A 63 -11.79 -0.81 8.02
CA ASP A 63 -11.66 -1.15 6.62
C ASP A 63 -10.76 -0.12 5.91
N PRO A 64 -9.74 -0.51 5.18
CA PRO A 64 -9.25 -1.86 4.84
C PRO A 64 -8.55 -2.60 5.98
N LYS A 65 -8.45 -3.91 5.82
CA LYS A 65 -7.81 -4.81 6.80
C LYS A 65 -7.16 -5.99 6.10
N GLY A 66 -6.27 -6.68 6.80
CA GLY A 66 -5.64 -7.88 6.27
C GLY A 66 -4.70 -8.56 7.25
N ILE A 67 -4.23 -9.70 6.80
CA ILE A 67 -3.26 -10.53 7.49
C ILE A 67 -2.20 -10.98 6.50
N SER A 68 -0.95 -11.01 6.92
CA SER A 68 0.15 -11.63 6.17
C SER A 68 0.89 -12.61 7.04
N TYR A 69 1.43 -13.64 6.40
CA TYR A 69 2.29 -14.64 7.01
C TYR A 69 3.51 -14.85 6.13
N SER A 70 4.68 -14.70 6.71
CA SER A 70 5.95 -14.88 6.01
C SER A 70 6.84 -15.83 6.78
N TYR A 71 7.25 -16.89 6.12
CA TYR A 71 8.16 -17.87 6.65
C TYR A 71 9.29 -18.19 5.67
N ARG A 72 10.52 -17.99 6.12
CA ARG A 72 11.73 -18.14 5.27
C ARG A 72 11.63 -17.25 4.03
N GLN A 73 11.54 -17.87 2.86
CA GLN A 73 11.56 -17.20 1.54
C GLN A 73 10.17 -17.12 0.89
N THR A 74 9.10 -17.46 1.61
CA THR A 74 7.74 -17.48 1.05
C THR A 74 6.80 -16.72 1.97
N SER A 75 5.92 -15.94 1.36
CA SER A 75 4.94 -15.14 2.07
C SER A 75 3.57 -15.29 1.44
N PHE A 76 2.55 -15.21 2.28
CA PHE A 76 1.15 -15.22 1.89
C PHE A 76 0.46 -14.03 2.55
N ALA A 77 -0.53 -13.47 1.88
CA ALA A 77 -1.37 -12.45 2.48
C ALA A 77 -2.80 -12.54 1.97
N TRP A 78 -3.70 -12.17 2.84
CA TRP A 78 -5.06 -11.82 2.50
C TRP A 78 -5.29 -10.38 2.92
N GLY A 79 -5.93 -9.60 2.04
CA GLY A 79 -6.28 -8.23 2.33
C GLY A 79 -7.63 -7.88 1.74
N ASN A 80 -8.30 -6.92 2.38
CA ASN A 80 -9.57 -6.41 1.95
C ASN A 80 -9.46 -4.88 1.79
N LYS A 81 -9.57 -4.42 0.54
CA LYS A 81 -9.69 -3.00 0.22
C LYS A 81 -11.17 -2.68 0.10
N ILE A 82 -11.70 -1.93 1.05
CA ILE A 82 -13.05 -1.40 0.99
C ILE A 82 -12.96 0.09 0.71
N ALA A 83 -13.77 0.57 -0.22
CA ALA A 83 -13.83 1.97 -0.54
C ALA A 83 -14.31 2.78 0.68
N LEU A 84 -13.51 3.73 1.11
CA LEU A 84 -13.78 4.57 2.27
C LEU A 84 -14.70 5.72 1.86
N GLY A 85 -16.00 5.49 1.84
CA GLY A 85 -17.01 6.55 1.65
C GLY A 85 -18.20 6.10 0.81
N THR A 86 -19.38 6.66 1.12
CA THR A 86 -20.66 6.35 0.49
C THR A 86 -20.78 6.77 -0.99
N ARG A 87 -19.81 7.47 -1.53
CA ARG A 87 -19.78 7.95 -2.92
C ARG A 87 -18.57 7.46 -3.71
N SER A 88 -17.76 6.57 -3.15
CA SER A 88 -16.65 5.99 -3.91
C SER A 88 -17.23 5.08 -4.99
N GLN A 89 -16.93 5.38 -6.25
CA GLN A 89 -17.23 4.50 -7.38
C GLN A 89 -16.19 3.37 -7.50
N ASP A 90 -15.15 3.41 -6.67
CA ASP A 90 -14.14 2.37 -6.63
C ASP A 90 -14.73 1.08 -6.04
N PRO A 91 -14.64 -0.02 -6.75
CA PRO A 91 -15.15 -1.28 -6.23
C PRO A 91 -14.30 -1.77 -5.05
N ASP A 92 -14.96 -2.43 -4.11
CA ASP A 92 -14.29 -3.17 -3.05
C ASP A 92 -13.61 -4.40 -3.61
N TYR A 93 -12.39 -4.69 -3.12
CA TYR A 93 -11.62 -5.86 -3.57
C TYR A 93 -11.16 -6.72 -2.39
N SER A 94 -11.15 -8.03 -2.60
CA SER A 94 -10.39 -8.98 -1.80
C SER A 94 -9.11 -9.37 -2.54
N TYR A 95 -7.97 -9.30 -1.87
CA TYR A 95 -6.65 -9.64 -2.37
C TYR A 95 -6.18 -10.93 -1.72
N TYR A 96 -5.64 -11.84 -2.52
CA TYR A 96 -4.95 -13.04 -2.10
C TYR A 96 -3.57 -12.99 -2.75
N ALA A 97 -2.55 -12.79 -1.95
CA ALA A 97 -1.20 -12.55 -2.44
C ALA A 97 -0.23 -13.64 -2.01
N VAL A 98 0.73 -13.91 -2.86
CA VAL A 98 1.86 -14.79 -2.59
C VAL A 98 3.14 -14.10 -3.08
N ALA A 99 4.22 -14.30 -2.33
CA ALA A 99 5.55 -13.85 -2.73
C ALA A 99 6.61 -14.89 -2.45
N ARG A 100 7.66 -14.90 -3.28
CA ARG A 100 8.82 -15.76 -3.13
C ARG A 100 10.11 -14.99 -3.35
N GLN A 101 11.05 -15.17 -2.44
CA GLN A 101 12.40 -14.62 -2.56
C GLN A 101 13.33 -15.62 -3.27
N PHE A 102 14.17 -15.10 -4.16
CA PHE A 102 15.20 -15.82 -4.87
C PHE A 102 16.55 -15.19 -4.58
N GLY A 103 17.41 -15.94 -3.89
CA GLY A 103 18.66 -15.40 -3.36
C GLY A 103 18.40 -14.27 -2.33
N SER A 104 19.34 -13.33 -2.21
CA SER A 104 19.26 -12.21 -1.27
C SER A 104 18.75 -10.91 -1.90
N TYR A 105 18.64 -10.85 -3.23
CA TYR A 105 18.43 -9.59 -3.95
C TYR A 105 17.12 -9.50 -4.70
N LEU A 106 16.45 -10.61 -4.96
CA LEU A 106 15.30 -10.65 -5.85
C LEU A 106 14.10 -11.32 -5.19
N ALA A 107 12.93 -10.73 -5.34
CA ALA A 107 11.67 -11.35 -4.98
C ALA A 107 10.63 -11.13 -6.08
N PHE A 108 9.80 -12.14 -6.30
CA PHE A 108 8.61 -12.06 -7.12
C PHE A 108 7.37 -12.19 -6.25
N GLY A 109 6.33 -11.50 -6.64
CA GLY A 109 5.04 -11.58 -5.99
C GLY A 109 3.90 -11.50 -7.00
N GLY A 110 2.75 -11.98 -6.57
CA GLY A 110 1.52 -11.84 -7.33
C GLY A 110 0.33 -11.84 -6.41
N SER A 111 -0.75 -11.25 -6.86
CA SER A 111 -2.03 -11.29 -6.18
C SER A 111 -3.16 -11.61 -7.13
N LEU A 112 -4.14 -12.36 -6.65
CA LEU A 112 -5.47 -12.50 -7.26
C LEU A 112 -6.41 -11.54 -6.54
N LYS A 113 -7.11 -10.73 -7.31
CA LYS A 113 -8.09 -9.76 -6.82
C LYS A 113 -9.48 -10.18 -7.25
N PHE A 114 -10.43 -10.09 -6.33
CA PHE A 114 -11.83 -10.34 -6.61
C PHE A 114 -12.64 -9.14 -6.19
N GLN A 115 -13.42 -8.60 -7.11
CA GLN A 115 -14.35 -7.52 -6.83
C GLN A 115 -15.48 -8.03 -5.94
N ARG A 116 -15.88 -7.23 -4.95
CA ARG A 116 -16.97 -7.55 -4.02
C ARG A 116 -18.19 -6.70 -4.34
N ARG A 117 -19.37 -7.26 -4.16
CA ARG A 117 -20.62 -6.49 -4.21
C ARG A 117 -20.87 -5.78 -2.91
N HIS A 118 -21.18 -4.50 -2.98
CA HIS A 118 -21.54 -3.69 -1.84
C HIS A 118 -23.07 -3.47 -1.76
N PRO A 119 -23.71 -3.52 -0.58
CA PRO A 119 -23.24 -4.10 0.67
C PRO A 119 -23.42 -5.62 0.64
N SER A 120 -22.37 -6.36 0.86
CA SER A 120 -22.46 -7.80 0.96
C SER A 120 -22.93 -8.19 2.36
N ARG A 121 -24.20 -8.62 2.48
CA ARG A 121 -24.70 -9.26 3.71
C ARG A 121 -24.10 -10.65 3.94
N TYR A 122 -23.45 -11.20 2.92
CA TYR A 122 -22.87 -12.54 2.96
C TYR A 122 -21.36 -12.46 2.77
N TYR A 123 -20.65 -13.19 3.58
CA TYR A 123 -19.20 -13.31 3.48
C TYR A 123 -18.89 -14.10 2.19
N GLN A 124 -18.45 -13.41 1.16
CA GLN A 124 -17.98 -14.07 -0.06
C GLN A 124 -16.46 -14.18 0.02
N VAL A 125 -15.95 -15.41 0.13
CA VAL A 125 -14.50 -15.67 0.10
C VAL A 125 -13.93 -15.26 -1.26
N PHE A 126 -14.63 -15.63 -2.33
CA PHE A 126 -14.32 -15.20 -3.70
C PHE A 126 -15.45 -14.30 -4.21
N GLY A 127 -15.08 -13.11 -4.69
CA GLY A 127 -15.98 -12.20 -5.36
C GLY A 127 -16.16 -12.56 -6.84
N TYR A 128 -16.52 -11.56 -7.63
CA TYR A 128 -16.62 -11.66 -9.09
C TYR A 128 -15.54 -10.82 -9.77
N ASN A 129 -15.45 -10.86 -11.09
CA ASN A 129 -14.45 -10.15 -11.91
C ASN A 129 -13.02 -10.36 -11.37
N PRO A 130 -12.46 -11.57 -11.49
CA PRO A 130 -11.10 -11.82 -11.08
C PRO A 130 -10.14 -10.96 -11.90
N SER A 131 -9.17 -10.38 -11.24
CA SER A 131 -8.02 -9.69 -11.84
C SER A 131 -6.77 -10.06 -11.08
N PHE A 132 -5.59 -9.66 -11.56
CA PHE A 132 -4.34 -10.07 -10.94
C PHE A 132 -3.29 -8.97 -11.02
N ASP A 133 -2.34 -9.03 -10.08
CA ASP A 133 -1.16 -8.19 -10.07
C ASP A 133 0.08 -9.08 -10.14
N LEU A 134 1.10 -8.58 -10.83
CA LEU A 134 2.44 -9.17 -10.84
C LEU A 134 3.43 -8.13 -10.35
N ALA A 135 4.37 -8.57 -9.54
CA ALA A 135 5.31 -7.67 -8.91
C ALA A 135 6.72 -8.25 -8.76
N VAL A 136 7.67 -7.36 -8.78
CA VAL A 136 9.08 -7.66 -8.54
C VAL A 136 9.64 -6.66 -7.53
N LEU A 137 10.48 -7.14 -6.62
CA LEU A 137 11.28 -6.32 -5.73
C LEU A 137 12.73 -6.72 -5.86
N VAL A 138 13.58 -5.74 -6.19
CA VAL A 138 15.02 -5.91 -6.34
C VAL A 138 15.75 -5.08 -5.28
N LYS A 139 16.61 -5.71 -4.51
CA LYS A 139 17.56 -5.04 -3.60
C LYS A 139 18.89 -4.90 -4.32
N LEU A 140 19.15 -3.74 -4.92
CA LEU A 140 20.41 -3.50 -5.67
C LEU A 140 21.61 -3.42 -4.71
N SER A 141 21.39 -2.92 -3.51
CA SER A 141 22.39 -2.81 -2.43
C SER A 141 21.64 -2.77 -1.09
N PRO A 142 22.34 -2.74 0.06
CA PRO A 142 21.70 -2.52 1.35
C PRO A 142 20.83 -1.27 1.41
N ASN A 143 21.17 -0.25 0.63
CA ASN A 143 20.54 1.06 0.65
C ASN A 143 19.55 1.29 -0.49
N TRP A 144 19.63 0.56 -1.61
CA TRP A 144 18.82 0.77 -2.80
C TRP A 144 17.86 -0.36 -3.07
N LYS A 145 16.58 -0.02 -3.27
CA LYS A 145 15.54 -0.96 -3.69
C LYS A 145 14.79 -0.43 -4.91
N ILE A 146 14.44 -1.32 -5.82
CA ILE A 146 13.55 -1.06 -6.96
C ILE A 146 12.34 -1.97 -6.82
N GLY A 147 11.16 -1.40 -6.93
CA GLY A 147 9.89 -2.12 -7.00
C GLY A 147 9.27 -1.96 -8.39
N LEU A 148 8.81 -3.05 -8.96
CA LEU A 148 8.03 -3.06 -10.19
C LEU A 148 6.68 -3.69 -9.88
N LEU A 149 5.62 -3.08 -10.36
CA LEU A 149 4.26 -3.56 -10.17
C LEU A 149 3.48 -3.39 -11.48
N TRP A 150 2.87 -4.46 -11.94
CA TRP A 150 1.88 -4.44 -12.99
C TRP A 150 0.54 -4.92 -12.43
N GLN A 151 -0.47 -4.07 -12.52
CA GLN A 151 -1.81 -4.32 -12.00
C GLN A 151 -2.79 -4.40 -13.17
N ASN A 152 -3.48 -5.51 -13.28
CA ASN A 152 -4.64 -5.59 -14.15
C ASN A 152 -5.86 -5.12 -13.36
N GLU A 153 -6.46 -3.99 -13.73
CA GLU A 153 -7.61 -3.42 -13.04
C GLU A 153 -8.93 -4.03 -13.53
N ASP A 154 -9.00 -4.37 -14.81
CA ASP A 154 -10.16 -5.07 -15.40
C ASP A 154 -9.74 -5.90 -16.61
N LEU A 155 -9.78 -7.23 -16.46
CA LEU A 155 -9.47 -8.17 -17.55
C LEU A 155 -10.37 -8.03 -18.79
N ARG A 156 -11.62 -7.58 -18.60
CA ARG A 156 -12.57 -7.43 -19.70
C ARG A 156 -12.33 -6.17 -20.50
N LEU A 157 -11.87 -5.13 -19.82
CA LEU A 157 -11.70 -3.80 -20.37
C LEU A 157 -10.26 -3.52 -20.79
N GLY A 158 -9.30 -4.40 -20.49
CA GLY A 158 -7.88 -4.19 -20.81
C GLY A 158 -7.28 -2.96 -20.11
N ILE A 159 -7.81 -2.58 -18.94
CA ILE A 159 -7.27 -1.49 -18.15
C ILE A 159 -6.15 -2.05 -17.29
N ASP A 160 -4.96 -1.54 -17.50
CA ASP A 160 -3.79 -1.92 -16.70
C ASP A 160 -3.08 -0.68 -16.15
N ARG A 161 -2.31 -0.93 -15.11
CA ARG A 161 -1.48 0.07 -14.44
C ARG A 161 -0.11 -0.51 -14.21
N GLN A 162 0.90 0.27 -14.52
CA GLN A 162 2.30 -0.07 -14.30
C GLN A 162 2.92 0.95 -13.34
N THR A 163 3.63 0.47 -12.33
CA THR A 163 4.32 1.33 -11.37
C THR A 163 5.77 0.89 -11.24
N ILE A 164 6.66 1.85 -11.34
CA ILE A 164 8.08 1.70 -11.05
C ILE A 164 8.37 2.52 -9.80
N GLY A 165 8.84 1.86 -8.74
CA GLY A 165 9.23 2.50 -7.49
C GLY A 165 10.73 2.42 -7.26
N LEU A 166 11.28 3.46 -6.65
CA LEU A 166 12.66 3.54 -6.18
C LEU A 166 12.65 3.94 -4.71
N ALA A 167 13.43 3.25 -3.87
CA ALA A 167 13.63 3.64 -2.49
C ALA A 167 15.12 3.66 -2.16
N TYR A 168 15.54 4.70 -1.45
CA TYR A 168 16.90 4.88 -0.98
C TYR A 168 16.92 5.11 0.52
N GLN A 169 17.75 4.34 1.22
CA GLN A 169 17.94 4.41 2.65
C GLN A 169 19.24 5.15 2.97
N ILE A 170 19.16 6.23 3.70
CA ILE A 170 20.28 7.06 4.13
C ILE A 170 20.54 6.79 5.60
N THR A 171 21.69 6.18 5.89
CA THR A 171 22.11 5.96 7.29
C THR A 171 22.55 7.28 7.91
N LEU A 172 21.80 7.73 8.91
CA LEU A 172 22.14 8.93 9.66
C LEU A 172 23.11 8.58 10.80
N LYS A 173 23.93 9.54 11.21
CA LYS A 173 24.93 9.38 12.30
C LYS A 173 24.31 9.07 13.69
N ARG A 174 23.00 9.00 13.80
CA ARG A 174 22.28 8.64 15.03
C ARG A 174 21.93 7.15 15.02
N PRO A 175 22.09 6.44 16.13
CA PRO A 175 21.75 5.03 16.22
C PRO A 175 20.28 4.79 15.82
N ASN A 176 20.03 3.83 14.95
CA ASN A 176 18.71 3.41 14.48
C ASN A 176 17.87 4.48 13.75
N SER A 177 18.52 5.38 13.03
CA SER A 177 17.85 6.48 12.33
C SER A 177 18.21 6.46 10.85
N ASP A 178 17.56 5.58 10.08
CA ASP A 178 17.75 5.55 8.64
C ASP A 178 16.60 6.32 7.98
N LEU A 179 16.94 7.44 7.33
CA LEU A 179 15.99 8.17 6.50
C LEU A 179 15.73 7.36 5.22
N VAL A 180 14.48 7.05 4.96
CA VAL A 180 14.07 6.44 3.69
C VAL A 180 13.45 7.52 2.80
N VAL A 181 13.93 7.62 1.56
CA VAL A 181 13.35 8.48 0.52
C VAL A 181 12.82 7.56 -0.58
N SER A 182 11.64 7.86 -1.10
CA SER A 182 11.00 7.04 -2.13
C SER A 182 10.40 7.87 -3.24
N LEU A 183 10.37 7.28 -4.44
CA LEU A 183 9.77 7.82 -5.65
C LEU A 183 9.06 6.70 -6.39
N ASP A 184 7.79 6.91 -6.76
CA ASP A 184 7.03 6.02 -7.62
C ASP A 184 6.55 6.79 -8.86
N LEU A 185 6.72 6.15 -10.02
CA LEU A 185 6.14 6.59 -11.29
C LEU A 185 5.09 5.57 -11.70
N GLU A 186 3.85 6.00 -11.80
CA GLU A 186 2.71 5.18 -12.18
C GLU A 186 2.19 5.62 -13.54
N GLN A 187 1.96 4.66 -14.41
CA GLN A 187 1.34 4.87 -15.71
C GLN A 187 0.05 4.04 -15.80
N ASP A 188 -1.07 4.74 -15.94
CA ASP A 188 -2.37 4.14 -16.18
C ASP A 188 -2.63 4.04 -17.70
N HIS A 189 -3.01 2.88 -18.20
CA HIS A 189 -3.47 2.68 -19.57
C HIS A 189 -5.00 2.54 -19.58
N SER A 190 -5.66 3.42 -20.30
CA SER A 190 -7.12 3.38 -20.48
C SER A 190 -7.48 2.78 -21.83
N ILE A 191 -8.68 2.17 -21.91
CA ILE A 191 -9.28 1.61 -23.13
C ILE A 191 -9.22 2.56 -24.34
N ASN A 192 -9.26 3.87 -24.10
CA ASN A 192 -9.28 4.88 -25.17
C ASN A 192 -7.87 5.27 -25.65
N GLY A 193 -6.83 4.50 -25.32
CA GLY A 193 -5.44 4.78 -25.68
C GLY A 193 -4.83 6.00 -24.97
N LYS A 194 -5.54 6.62 -24.02
CA LYS A 194 -5.01 7.69 -23.20
C LYS A 194 -4.23 7.09 -22.05
N SER A 195 -2.94 7.38 -21.99
CA SER A 195 -2.14 7.10 -20.81
C SER A 195 -2.09 8.33 -19.90
N ASN A 196 -2.13 8.10 -18.61
CA ASN A 196 -1.94 9.14 -17.60
C ASN A 196 -0.77 8.72 -16.71
N THR A 197 0.21 9.60 -16.56
CA THR A 197 1.38 9.37 -15.71
C THR A 197 1.23 10.16 -14.43
N LYS A 198 1.45 9.50 -13.30
CA LYS A 198 1.44 10.09 -11.97
C LYS A 198 2.79 9.90 -11.31
N ALA A 199 3.28 10.94 -10.65
CA ALA A 199 4.50 10.88 -9.85
C ALA A 199 4.15 11.01 -8.37
N ARG A 200 4.77 10.17 -7.56
CA ARG A 200 4.63 10.19 -6.11
C ARG A 200 6.01 10.20 -5.49
N MET A 201 6.19 10.95 -4.43
CA MET A 201 7.46 10.99 -3.70
C MET A 201 7.21 11.15 -2.21
N GLY A 202 8.14 10.67 -1.42
CA GLY A 202 8.05 10.86 0.02
C GLY A 202 9.28 10.44 0.78
N PHE A 203 9.22 10.69 2.07
CA PHE A 203 10.25 10.29 2.99
C PHE A 203 9.66 9.78 4.31
N GLU A 204 10.41 8.92 4.97
CA GLU A 204 10.15 8.43 6.32
C GLU A 204 11.41 8.64 7.17
N LEU A 205 11.28 9.43 8.24
CA LEU A 205 12.36 9.78 9.17
C LEU A 205 12.06 9.23 10.57
N PRO A 206 12.79 8.21 11.05
CA PRO A 206 12.76 7.80 12.44
C PRO A 206 13.43 8.89 13.31
N VAL A 207 12.63 9.56 14.14
CA VAL A 207 13.11 10.57 15.09
C VAL A 207 13.62 9.93 16.38
N SER A 208 12.97 8.83 16.77
CA SER A 208 13.38 8.00 17.89
C SER A 208 13.03 6.53 17.63
N ARG A 209 13.37 5.64 18.55
CA ARG A 209 12.96 4.21 18.46
C ARG A 209 11.44 4.00 18.44
N PHE A 210 10.67 5.01 18.86
CA PHE A 210 9.21 4.92 18.95
C PHE A 210 8.50 5.81 17.93
N LEU A 211 9.12 6.92 17.51
CA LEU A 211 8.48 7.98 16.73
C LEU A 211 9.07 8.06 15.33
N GLN A 212 8.21 8.08 14.33
CA GLN A 212 8.54 8.25 12.91
C GLN A 212 7.75 9.42 12.35
N LEU A 213 8.40 10.30 11.60
CA LEU A 213 7.78 11.38 10.85
C LEU A 213 7.82 11.08 9.36
N ARG A 214 6.80 11.48 8.64
CA ARG A 214 6.66 11.26 7.20
C ARG A 214 6.15 12.50 6.51
N GLY A 215 6.58 12.65 5.28
CA GLY A 215 6.05 13.67 4.39
C GLY A 215 6.17 13.22 2.95
N GLY A 216 5.30 13.73 2.11
CA GLY A 216 5.32 13.36 0.70
C GLY A 216 4.39 14.17 -0.16
N ASN A 217 4.38 13.81 -1.43
CA ASN A 217 3.48 14.34 -2.44
C ASN A 217 2.94 13.20 -3.28
N SER A 218 1.64 13.14 -3.41
CA SER A 218 0.92 12.15 -4.21
C SER A 218 0.19 12.86 -5.35
N ASP A 219 0.80 12.89 -6.52
CA ASP A 219 0.21 13.49 -7.74
C ASP A 219 -0.30 14.93 -7.49
N GLY A 220 0.53 15.77 -6.88
CA GLY A 220 0.23 17.16 -6.55
C GLY A 220 -0.43 17.39 -5.19
N SER A 221 -0.85 16.36 -4.49
CA SER A 221 -1.43 16.46 -3.13
C SER A 221 -0.36 16.23 -2.07
N TRP A 222 -0.18 17.19 -1.16
CA TRP A 222 0.75 17.05 -0.03
C TRP A 222 0.22 16.07 1.01
N THR A 223 1.12 15.27 1.56
CA THR A 223 0.83 14.33 2.62
C THR A 223 1.78 14.51 3.79
N THR A 224 1.28 14.26 4.98
CA THR A 224 2.10 14.17 6.18
C THR A 224 1.67 12.98 7.02
N GLY A 225 2.57 12.46 7.83
CA GLY A 225 2.25 11.32 8.69
C GLY A 225 3.12 11.24 9.92
N VAL A 226 2.58 10.59 10.94
CA VAL A 226 3.26 10.27 12.19
C VAL A 226 3.04 8.80 12.49
N GLY A 227 4.10 8.07 12.86
CA GLY A 227 4.03 6.68 13.29
C GLY A 227 4.55 6.51 14.70
N LEU A 228 3.83 5.73 15.49
CA LEU A 228 4.26 5.25 16.80
C LEU A 228 4.49 3.74 16.70
N LYS A 229 5.71 3.31 17.09
CA LYS A 229 6.10 1.89 17.09
C LYS A 229 6.53 1.52 18.49
N CYS A 230 5.89 0.47 19.04
CA CYS A 230 6.27 -0.12 20.31
C CYS A 230 6.64 -1.58 20.10
N GLN A 231 7.66 -2.05 20.79
CA GLN A 231 8.09 -3.45 20.78
C GLN A 231 8.05 -4.01 22.19
N PHE A 232 7.33 -5.10 22.35
CA PHE A 232 7.20 -5.85 23.61
C PHE A 232 7.62 -7.30 23.35
N SER A 233 8.83 -7.68 23.75
CA SER A 233 9.38 -9.00 23.43
C SER A 233 9.35 -9.28 21.92
N SER A 234 8.61 -10.30 21.49
CA SER A 234 8.43 -10.67 20.08
C SER A 234 7.33 -9.90 19.36
N ILE A 235 6.50 -9.15 20.07
CA ILE A 235 5.36 -8.44 19.50
C ILE A 235 5.77 -7.01 19.14
N ILE A 236 5.48 -6.61 17.92
CA ILE A 236 5.64 -5.22 17.46
C ILE A 236 4.24 -4.66 17.19
N ALA A 237 3.89 -3.60 17.89
CA ALA A 237 2.68 -2.83 17.63
C ALA A 237 3.05 -1.48 16.98
N ARG A 238 2.34 -1.11 15.93
CA ARG A 238 2.49 0.18 15.25
C ARG A 238 1.13 0.83 15.05
N VAL A 239 1.08 2.13 15.31
CA VAL A 239 -0.07 2.97 14.99
C VAL A 239 0.44 4.13 14.15
N ASP A 240 -0.16 4.32 12.99
CA ASP A 240 0.20 5.36 12.05
C ASP A 240 -0.99 6.29 11.83
N TYR A 241 -0.71 7.57 11.75
CA TYR A 241 -1.63 8.61 11.33
C TYR A 241 -1.12 9.25 10.06
N ALA A 242 -2.01 9.59 9.14
CA ALA A 242 -1.69 10.38 7.95
C ALA A 242 -2.77 11.40 7.66
N TRP A 243 -2.32 12.49 7.07
CA TRP A 243 -3.17 13.52 6.50
C TRP A 243 -2.78 13.71 5.03
N ILE A 244 -3.80 13.88 4.17
CA ILE A 244 -3.64 14.27 2.78
C ILE A 244 -4.45 15.53 2.51
N GLY A 245 -3.77 16.54 1.96
CA GLY A 245 -4.38 17.78 1.49
C GLY A 245 -4.70 17.65 0.02
N ASP A 246 -5.93 17.28 -0.31
CA ASP A 246 -6.41 17.37 -1.68
C ASP A 246 -6.87 18.79 -1.95
N THR A 247 -6.29 19.41 -2.97
CA THR A 247 -6.65 20.76 -3.40
C THR A 247 -8.03 20.82 -4.05
N ARG A 248 -8.65 19.67 -4.36
CA ARG A 248 -9.88 19.61 -5.16
C ARG A 248 -11.13 19.24 -4.38
N THR A 249 -11.04 18.50 -3.28
CA THR A 249 -12.25 17.97 -2.67
C THR A 249 -12.34 17.95 -1.15
N TYR A 250 -11.42 17.43 -0.40
CA TYR A 250 -11.52 17.39 1.08
C TYR A 250 -10.21 16.93 1.72
N ARG A 251 -9.83 17.59 2.81
CA ARG A 251 -8.81 17.08 3.73
C ARG A 251 -9.23 15.72 4.26
N SER A 252 -8.36 14.74 4.15
CA SER A 252 -8.65 13.40 4.67
C SER A 252 -7.61 12.99 5.71
N HIS A 253 -8.11 12.44 6.80
CA HIS A 253 -7.32 11.96 7.92
C HIS A 253 -7.47 10.45 8.01
N PHE A 254 -6.38 9.75 8.17
CA PHE A 254 -6.35 8.29 8.22
C PHE A 254 -5.57 7.81 9.44
N ILE A 255 -6.04 6.74 10.04
CA ILE A 255 -5.35 6.03 11.10
C ILE A 255 -5.26 4.55 10.73
N SER A 256 -4.10 3.95 10.91
CA SER A 256 -3.93 2.52 10.75
C SER A 256 -3.13 1.93 11.89
N SER A 257 -3.37 0.66 12.17
CA SER A 257 -2.62 -0.11 13.14
C SER A 257 -2.12 -1.41 12.54
N GLU A 258 -0.95 -1.84 12.98
CA GLU A 258 -0.36 -3.13 12.63
C GLU A 258 0.16 -3.80 13.90
N ILE A 259 -0.07 -5.10 14.01
CA ILE A 259 0.53 -5.95 15.03
C ILE A 259 1.30 -7.05 14.32
N ALA A 260 2.57 -7.25 14.70
CA ALA A 260 3.46 -8.28 14.18
C ALA A 260 3.93 -9.20 15.32
N PHE A 261 3.97 -10.53 15.02
CA PHE A 261 4.35 -11.60 15.94
C PHE A 261 5.53 -12.40 15.42
#